data_fd051024e83ebe23dba582b8e8870a4b
#
_entry.id   fd051024e83ebe23dba582b8e8870a4b
#
_cell.length_a   1.000
_cell.length_b   1.000
_cell.length_c   1.000
_cell.angle_alpha   90.00
_cell.angle_beta   90.00
_cell.angle_gamma   90.00
#
_symmetry.space_group_name_H-M   'P 1'
#
loop_
_entity.id
_entity.type
_entity.pdbx_description
1 polymer ?
#
loop_
_entity_poly.entity_id
_entity_poly.type
_entity_poly.pdbx_seq_one_letter_code
_entity_poly.pdbx_strand_id
1 'polypeptide(L)'
;DTVLRDGFLSRFDIIEYRGKRNPLVMEENRNFKLPELLEKTLVNLAVSAFNRCEQDECDAVKVEFENRQAFEKFNAFCDEKMNESDEDAVHQIWNRAGIKVMKIAALLAIGDNHLYPKITNEHLEWAKSLVMKNVDTFLERLRSGDIGRSDASRVQKLIYVCKELFITKNLQFQKYKEMGIVPRMWINKSCY
;
A
#
# COMPACT_ATOMS: atom_id res chain seq x y z
N ASP A 1 -13.51 -1.93 -14.41
CA ASP A 1 -12.57 -3.08 -14.33
C ASP A 1 -11.24 -2.87 -15.06
N THR A 2 -11.13 -1.96 -16.02
CA THR A 2 -9.87 -1.66 -16.73
C THR A 2 -8.76 -1.21 -15.77
N VAL A 3 -9.05 -0.36 -14.80
CA VAL A 3 -8.05 0.23 -13.89
C VAL A 3 -7.34 -0.82 -13.00
N LEU A 4 -8.04 -1.90 -12.63
CA LEU A 4 -7.44 -3.05 -11.93
C LEU A 4 -6.81 -4.05 -12.90
N ARG A 5 -7.49 -4.35 -14.03
CA ARG A 5 -6.97 -5.23 -15.08
C ARG A 5 -5.66 -4.73 -15.68
N ASP A 6 -5.57 -3.40 -15.93
CA ASP A 6 -4.36 -2.77 -16.47
C ASP A 6 -3.23 -2.64 -15.42
N GLY A 7 -3.45 -3.13 -14.20
CA GLY A 7 -2.48 -3.05 -13.11
C GLY A 7 -2.15 -1.62 -12.68
N PHE A 8 -3.02 -0.64 -12.99
CA PHE A 8 -2.78 0.75 -12.63
C PHE A 8 -2.80 0.94 -11.11
N LEU A 9 -3.88 0.52 -10.44
CA LEU A 9 -4.01 0.67 -8.98
C LEU A 9 -2.94 -0.08 -8.21
N SER A 10 -2.52 -1.25 -8.68
CA SER A 10 -1.48 -2.04 -8.02
C SER A 10 -0.09 -1.37 -8.03
N ARG A 11 0.10 -0.30 -8.82
CA ARG A 11 1.35 0.49 -8.84
C ARG A 11 1.43 1.52 -7.71
N PHE A 12 0.31 1.86 -7.08
CA PHE A 12 0.26 2.81 -5.98
C PHE A 12 0.30 2.10 -4.63
N ASP A 13 0.85 2.77 -3.63
CA ASP A 13 0.72 2.40 -2.23
C ASP A 13 -0.37 3.26 -1.60
N ILE A 14 -1.41 2.60 -1.08
CA ILE A 14 -2.54 3.27 -0.44
C ILE A 14 -2.37 3.13 1.07
N ILE A 15 -2.20 4.27 1.74
CA ILE A 15 -2.17 4.33 3.20
C ILE A 15 -3.52 4.86 3.66
N GLU A 16 -4.28 4.01 4.34
CA GLU A 16 -5.58 4.37 4.90
C GLU A 16 -5.45 4.71 6.38
N TYR A 17 -5.91 5.90 6.76
CA TYR A 17 -6.01 6.32 8.15
C TYR A 17 -7.45 6.30 8.61
N ARG A 18 -7.78 5.42 9.55
CA ARG A 18 -9.13 5.26 10.13
C ARG A 18 -9.28 5.94 11.50
N GLY A 19 -8.42 6.88 11.84
CA GLY A 19 -8.47 7.61 13.10
C GLY A 19 -9.36 8.86 13.06
N LYS A 20 -9.56 9.47 14.24
CA LYS A 20 -10.18 10.81 14.32
C LYS A 20 -9.23 11.83 13.70
N ARG A 21 -9.76 12.69 12.83
CA ARG A 21 -8.99 13.81 12.29
C ARG A 21 -8.54 14.70 13.44
N ASN A 22 -7.24 14.96 13.53
CA ASN A 22 -6.73 15.96 14.45
C ASN A 22 -7.29 17.34 14.10
N PRO A 23 -7.61 18.17 15.10
CA PRO A 23 -8.03 19.55 14.84
C PRO A 23 -6.97 20.27 14.02
N LEU A 24 -7.42 21.06 13.06
CA LEU A 24 -6.54 21.91 12.26
C LEU A 24 -6.01 23.02 13.16
N VAL A 25 -4.72 22.97 13.50
CA VAL A 25 -4.05 24.08 14.20
C VAL A 25 -3.52 25.03 13.13
N MET A 26 -4.17 26.17 12.99
CA MET A 26 -3.67 27.28 12.16
C MET A 26 -2.65 28.06 12.97
N GLU A 27 -1.37 27.76 12.80
CA GLU A 27 -0.28 28.61 13.29
C GLU A 27 0.10 29.57 12.16
N GLU A 28 -0.05 30.86 12.42
CA GLU A 28 0.20 31.93 11.44
C GLU A 28 1.67 32.04 11.02
N ASN A 29 2.61 31.52 11.82
CA ASN A 29 4.06 31.60 11.54
C ASN A 29 4.74 30.23 11.76
N ARG A 30 4.49 29.25 10.88
CA ARG A 30 5.32 28.03 10.84
C ARG A 30 6.65 28.32 10.15
N ASN A 31 7.64 28.75 10.92
CA ASN A 31 9.04 28.62 10.48
C ASN A 31 9.41 27.14 10.46
N PHE A 32 9.10 26.47 9.34
CA PHE A 32 9.44 25.08 9.16
C PHE A 32 10.96 24.99 8.91
N LYS A 33 11.71 24.70 9.97
CA LYS A 33 13.13 24.37 9.84
C LYS A 33 13.26 22.86 9.73
N LEU A 34 13.87 22.42 8.64
CA LEU A 34 14.26 21.00 8.51
C LEU A 34 15.26 20.67 9.63
N PRO A 35 15.19 19.46 10.21
CA PRO A 35 16.25 18.98 11.08
C PRO A 35 17.60 19.06 10.34
N GLU A 36 18.63 19.58 11.01
CA GLU A 36 19.95 19.81 10.40
C GLU A 36 20.55 18.57 9.73
N LEU A 37 20.35 17.41 10.34
CA LEU A 37 20.80 16.13 9.77
C LEU A 37 20.09 15.82 8.44
N LEU A 38 18.78 16.05 8.36
CA LEU A 38 18.00 15.81 7.15
C LEU A 38 18.40 16.77 6.04
N GLU A 39 18.60 18.05 6.37
CA GLU A 39 19.08 19.06 5.43
C GLU A 39 20.43 18.69 4.85
N LYS A 40 21.40 18.32 5.69
CA LYS A 40 22.72 17.85 5.24
C LYS A 40 22.64 16.62 4.35
N THR A 41 21.81 15.64 4.71
CA THR A 41 21.63 14.42 3.91
C THR A 41 21.06 14.75 2.53
N LEU A 42 20.04 15.59 2.45
CA LEU A 42 19.44 16.01 1.19
C LEU A 42 20.41 16.81 0.31
N VAL A 43 21.19 17.71 0.91
CA VAL A 43 22.23 18.47 0.18
C VAL A 43 23.30 17.53 -0.38
N ASN A 44 23.81 16.60 0.43
CA ASN A 44 24.82 15.65 0.00
C ASN A 44 24.31 14.74 -1.13
N LEU A 45 23.06 14.27 -1.04
CA LEU A 45 22.42 13.49 -2.10
C LEU A 45 22.30 14.29 -3.39
N ALA A 46 21.86 15.55 -3.31
CA ALA A 46 21.73 16.43 -4.47
C ALA A 46 23.08 16.73 -5.13
N VAL A 47 24.11 17.05 -4.34
CA VAL A 47 25.47 17.30 -4.84
C VAL A 47 26.05 16.04 -5.49
N SER A 48 25.87 14.88 -4.88
CA SER A 48 26.34 13.60 -5.46
C SER A 48 25.65 13.29 -6.79
N ALA A 49 24.34 13.54 -6.89
CA ALA A 49 23.59 13.35 -8.12
C ALA A 49 24.06 14.32 -9.21
N PHE A 50 24.24 15.59 -8.87
CA PHE A 50 24.70 16.64 -9.78
C PHE A 50 26.09 16.35 -10.35
N ASN A 51 27.06 16.04 -9.49
CA ASN A 51 28.44 15.72 -9.91
C ASN A 51 28.53 14.53 -10.86
N ARG A 52 27.63 13.55 -10.72
CA ARG A 52 27.57 12.40 -11.64
C ARG A 52 26.99 12.78 -13.00
N CYS A 53 26.01 13.68 -13.04
CA CYS A 53 25.45 14.16 -14.31
C CYS A 53 26.44 14.99 -15.12
N GLU A 54 27.40 15.70 -14.48
CA GLU A 54 28.40 16.52 -15.17
C GLU A 54 29.53 15.69 -15.80
N GLN A 55 29.79 14.47 -15.34
CA GLN A 55 30.93 13.67 -15.76
C GLN A 55 30.70 12.86 -17.06
N ASP A 56 29.62 13.10 -17.82
CA ASP A 56 29.20 12.34 -19.02
C ASP A 56 29.15 10.80 -18.85
N GLU A 57 29.63 10.29 -17.72
CA GLU A 57 29.52 8.92 -17.26
C GLU A 57 28.35 8.86 -16.27
N CYS A 58 27.13 8.81 -16.81
CA CYS A 58 25.91 8.60 -16.00
C CYS A 58 25.87 7.14 -15.49
N ASP A 59 26.92 6.73 -14.79
CA ASP A 59 26.96 5.43 -14.13
C ASP A 59 25.93 5.42 -13.01
N ALA A 60 24.85 4.68 -13.23
CA ALA A 60 23.83 4.47 -12.22
C ALA A 60 24.46 3.86 -10.95
N VAL A 61 24.15 4.44 -9.80
CA VAL A 61 24.57 3.86 -8.52
C VAL A 61 23.94 2.50 -8.37
N LYS A 62 24.79 1.49 -8.29
CA LYS A 62 24.33 0.14 -8.07
C LYS A 62 23.94 -0.04 -6.60
N VAL A 63 22.68 -0.39 -6.35
CA VAL A 63 22.22 -0.77 -5.02
C VAL A 63 22.41 -2.28 -4.85
N GLU A 64 23.22 -2.68 -3.86
CA GLU A 64 23.52 -4.08 -3.60
C GLU A 64 22.69 -4.64 -2.46
N PHE A 65 22.50 -5.96 -2.44
CA PHE A 65 21.89 -6.65 -1.33
C PHE A 65 22.98 -7.15 -0.35
N GLU A 66 22.76 -6.95 0.93
CA GLU A 66 23.53 -7.65 1.96
C GLU A 66 23.18 -9.14 1.98
N ASN A 67 21.90 -9.46 1.92
CA ASN A 67 21.36 -10.81 1.87
C ASN A 67 20.22 -10.91 0.85
N ARG A 68 20.56 -11.31 -0.37
CA ARG A 68 19.59 -11.48 -1.45
C ARG A 68 18.59 -12.60 -1.19
N GLN A 69 18.98 -13.62 -0.43
CA GLN A 69 18.13 -14.77 -0.15
C GLN A 69 16.83 -14.37 0.61
N ALA A 70 16.90 -13.34 1.48
CA ALA A 70 15.73 -12.84 2.19
C ALA A 70 14.69 -12.23 1.23
N PHE A 71 15.14 -11.54 0.20
CA PHE A 71 14.27 -11.01 -0.84
C PHE A 71 13.70 -12.13 -1.73
N GLU A 72 14.52 -13.11 -2.10
CA GLU A 72 14.10 -14.25 -2.93
C GLU A 72 13.02 -15.08 -2.24
N LYS A 73 13.13 -15.30 -0.92
CA LYS A 73 12.08 -15.97 -0.12
C LYS A 73 10.76 -15.20 -0.15
N PHE A 74 10.82 -13.88 -0.04
CA PHE A 74 9.60 -13.06 -0.12
C PHE A 74 8.99 -13.10 -1.53
N ASN A 75 9.81 -13.10 -2.56
CA ASN A 75 9.33 -13.19 -3.94
C ASN A 75 8.65 -14.54 -4.21
N ALA A 76 9.26 -15.64 -3.74
CA ALA A 76 8.65 -16.97 -3.82
C ALA A 76 7.30 -17.05 -3.07
N PHE A 77 7.19 -16.39 -1.92
CA PHE A 77 5.92 -16.26 -1.20
C PHE A 77 4.87 -15.49 -2.04
N CYS A 78 5.26 -14.41 -2.72
CA CYS A 78 4.33 -13.69 -3.61
C CYS A 78 3.86 -14.57 -4.77
N ASP A 79 4.76 -15.37 -5.36
CA ASP A 79 4.44 -16.30 -6.44
C ASP A 79 3.47 -17.39 -5.97
N GLU A 80 3.66 -17.92 -4.75
CA GLU A 80 2.73 -18.87 -4.14
C GLU A 80 1.34 -18.24 -3.99
N LYS A 81 1.26 -17.02 -3.47
CA LYS A 81 -0.01 -16.31 -3.29
C LYS A 81 -0.70 -15.96 -4.60
N MET A 82 0.02 -15.73 -5.67
CA MET A 82 -0.55 -15.60 -7.01
C MET A 82 -1.19 -16.91 -7.46
N ASN A 83 -0.51 -18.03 -7.25
CA ASN A 83 -0.98 -19.34 -7.69
C ASN A 83 -2.18 -19.89 -6.88
N GLU A 84 -2.46 -19.31 -5.69
CA GLU A 84 -3.63 -19.67 -4.87
C GLU A 84 -4.95 -19.07 -5.40
N SER A 85 -4.92 -18.17 -6.36
CA SER A 85 -6.11 -17.47 -6.86
C SER A 85 -6.16 -17.44 -8.38
N ASP A 86 -7.34 -17.64 -8.95
CA ASP A 86 -7.59 -17.46 -10.38
C ASP A 86 -8.02 -16.01 -10.74
N GLU A 87 -8.07 -15.11 -9.78
CA GLU A 87 -8.52 -13.74 -10.00
C GLU A 87 -7.39 -12.85 -10.53
N ASP A 88 -7.53 -12.33 -11.76
CA ASP A 88 -6.55 -11.41 -12.40
C ASP A 88 -6.15 -10.24 -11.49
N ALA A 89 -7.10 -9.69 -10.72
CA ALA A 89 -6.84 -8.57 -9.82
C ALA A 89 -5.91 -8.96 -8.67
N VAL A 90 -6.08 -10.16 -8.11
CA VAL A 90 -5.23 -10.72 -7.06
C VAL A 90 -3.82 -10.96 -7.60
N HIS A 91 -3.71 -11.54 -8.81
CA HIS A 91 -2.43 -11.73 -9.49
C HIS A 91 -1.67 -10.40 -9.66
N GLN A 92 -2.37 -9.33 -10.10
CA GLN A 92 -1.73 -8.02 -10.29
C GLN A 92 -1.23 -7.42 -8.99
N ILE A 93 -1.95 -7.62 -7.88
CA ILE A 93 -1.55 -7.12 -6.56
C ILE A 93 -0.26 -7.81 -6.11
N TRP A 94 -0.22 -9.15 -6.15
CA TRP A 94 0.94 -9.91 -5.70
C TRP A 94 2.15 -9.79 -6.61
N ASN A 95 1.96 -9.76 -7.94
CA ASN A 95 3.04 -9.52 -8.90
C ASN A 95 3.77 -8.20 -8.66
N ARG A 96 3.07 -7.19 -8.15
CA ARG A 96 3.69 -5.88 -7.82
C ARG A 96 4.30 -5.82 -6.43
N ALA A 97 3.91 -6.71 -5.51
CA ALA A 97 4.36 -6.66 -4.13
C ALA A 97 5.90 -6.82 -4.02
N GLY A 98 6.49 -7.80 -4.70
CA GLY A 98 7.94 -8.01 -4.73
C GLY A 98 8.71 -6.79 -5.26
N ILE A 99 8.25 -6.23 -6.38
CA ILE A 99 8.86 -5.03 -6.98
C ILE A 99 8.78 -3.81 -6.04
N LYS A 100 7.65 -3.63 -5.35
CA LYS A 100 7.47 -2.55 -4.37
C LYS A 100 8.42 -2.69 -3.20
N VAL A 101 8.51 -3.88 -2.62
CA VAL A 101 9.46 -4.16 -1.51
C VAL A 101 10.89 -3.83 -1.93
N MET A 102 11.32 -4.29 -3.10
CA MET A 102 12.66 -3.99 -3.61
C MET A 102 12.90 -2.48 -3.77
N LYS A 103 11.96 -1.75 -4.36
CA LYS A 103 12.08 -0.31 -4.57
C LYS A 103 12.13 0.47 -3.26
N ILE A 104 11.26 0.14 -2.31
CA ILE A 104 11.21 0.82 -1.01
C ILE A 104 12.48 0.51 -0.21
N ALA A 105 12.93 -0.75 -0.19
CA ALA A 105 14.17 -1.14 0.47
C ALA A 105 15.40 -0.44 -0.15
N ALA A 106 15.44 -0.27 -1.48
CA ALA A 106 16.48 0.46 -2.16
C ALA A 106 16.47 1.96 -1.79
N LEU A 107 15.29 2.58 -1.69
CA LEU A 107 15.18 3.97 -1.25
C LEU A 107 15.66 4.17 0.19
N LEU A 108 15.35 3.24 1.09
CA LEU A 108 15.87 3.25 2.46
C LEU A 108 17.39 3.13 2.49
N ALA A 109 17.95 2.20 1.73
CA ALA A 109 19.40 2.01 1.61
C ALA A 109 20.12 3.26 1.07
N ILE A 110 19.52 3.97 0.09
CA ILE A 110 20.04 5.24 -0.43
C ILE A 110 19.97 6.34 0.64
N GLY A 111 18.89 6.36 1.44
CA GLY A 111 18.74 7.29 2.56
C GLY A 111 19.81 7.11 3.62
N ASP A 112 20.20 5.88 3.91
CA ASP A 112 21.26 5.56 4.86
C ASP A 112 22.67 5.85 4.31
N ASN A 113 22.94 5.43 3.08
CA ASN A 113 24.23 5.65 2.45
C ASN A 113 24.06 5.81 0.92
N HIS A 114 24.03 7.05 0.47
CA HIS A 114 23.84 7.37 -0.95
C HIS A 114 25.06 7.08 -1.85
N LEU A 115 26.26 6.94 -1.25
CA LEU A 115 27.48 6.65 -2.02
C LEU A 115 27.63 5.16 -2.31
N TYR A 116 27.33 4.32 -1.31
CA TYR A 116 27.42 2.85 -1.40
C TYR A 116 26.16 2.22 -0.80
N PRO A 117 25.01 2.37 -1.46
CA PRO A 117 23.72 1.90 -0.92
C PRO A 117 23.67 0.37 -0.87
N LYS A 118 23.39 -0.17 0.32
CA LYS A 118 23.29 -1.60 0.56
C LYS A 118 21.99 -1.94 1.27
N ILE A 119 21.17 -2.76 0.63
CA ILE A 119 19.90 -3.22 1.19
C ILE A 119 20.20 -4.23 2.31
N THR A 120 19.89 -3.85 3.55
CA THR A 120 19.98 -4.71 4.73
C THR A 120 18.70 -5.49 4.96
N ASN A 121 18.74 -6.46 5.89
CA ASN A 121 17.53 -7.17 6.30
C ASN A 121 16.50 -6.22 6.95
N GLU A 122 16.93 -5.20 7.68
CA GLU A 122 16.04 -4.22 8.30
C GLU A 122 15.26 -3.41 7.25
N HIS A 123 15.94 -2.97 6.19
CA HIS A 123 15.28 -2.31 5.05
C HIS A 123 14.22 -3.21 4.41
N LEU A 124 14.53 -4.49 4.23
CA LEU A 124 13.58 -5.46 3.67
C LEU A 124 12.38 -5.70 4.58
N GLU A 125 12.59 -5.90 5.87
CA GLU A 125 11.48 -6.13 6.82
C GLU A 125 10.57 -4.90 6.94
N TRP A 126 11.14 -3.70 6.97
CA TRP A 126 10.35 -2.48 6.98
C TRP A 126 9.53 -2.35 5.69
N ALA A 127 10.16 -2.51 4.54
CA ALA A 127 9.51 -2.45 3.23
C ALA A 127 8.39 -3.49 3.09
N LYS A 128 8.64 -4.74 3.52
CA LYS A 128 7.63 -5.81 3.57
C LYS A 128 6.44 -5.40 4.43
N SER A 129 6.68 -4.88 5.64
CA SER A 129 5.60 -4.52 6.55
C SER A 129 4.67 -3.46 5.95
N LEU A 130 5.23 -2.49 5.22
CA LEU A 130 4.46 -1.46 4.53
C LEU A 130 3.68 -2.04 3.35
N VAL A 131 4.36 -2.82 2.50
CA VAL A 131 3.74 -3.40 1.30
C VAL A 131 2.66 -4.41 1.67
N MET A 132 2.87 -5.23 2.71
CA MET A 132 1.85 -6.19 3.17
C MET A 132 0.59 -5.50 3.66
N LYS A 133 0.69 -4.40 4.43
CA LYS A 133 -0.47 -3.59 4.80
C LYS A 133 -1.22 -3.07 3.58
N ASN A 134 -0.48 -2.68 2.55
CA ASN A 134 -1.07 -2.21 1.30
C ASN A 134 -1.79 -3.35 0.57
N VAL A 135 -1.16 -4.53 0.47
CA VAL A 135 -1.76 -5.74 -0.11
C VAL A 135 -3.05 -6.11 0.63
N ASP A 136 -3.01 -6.17 1.96
CA ASP A 136 -4.19 -6.49 2.79
C ASP A 136 -5.33 -5.50 2.55
N THR A 137 -5.02 -4.20 2.48
CA THR A 137 -6.01 -3.14 2.18
C THR A 137 -6.64 -3.36 0.80
N PHE A 138 -5.85 -3.68 -0.22
CA PHE A 138 -6.38 -3.96 -1.55
C PHE A 138 -7.25 -5.21 -1.59
N LEU A 139 -6.80 -6.31 -0.96
CA LEU A 139 -7.55 -7.56 -0.91
C LEU A 139 -8.87 -7.39 -0.14
N GLU A 140 -8.87 -6.63 0.97
CA GLU A 140 -10.08 -6.30 1.71
C GLU A 140 -11.06 -5.50 0.83
N ARG A 141 -10.57 -4.48 0.13
CA ARG A 141 -11.36 -3.66 -0.77
C ARG A 141 -11.90 -4.43 -1.99
N LEU A 142 -11.13 -5.38 -2.49
CA LEU A 142 -11.57 -6.28 -3.56
C LEU A 142 -12.67 -7.21 -3.07
N ARG A 143 -12.50 -7.83 -1.89
CA ARG A 143 -13.50 -8.73 -1.26
C ARG A 143 -14.78 -8.00 -0.86
N SER A 144 -14.68 -6.75 -0.42
CA SER A 144 -15.85 -5.92 -0.10
C SER A 144 -16.59 -5.42 -1.34
N GLY A 145 -16.00 -5.56 -2.53
CA GLY A 145 -16.55 -5.02 -3.78
C GLY A 145 -16.45 -3.49 -3.88
N ASP A 146 -15.64 -2.84 -3.03
CA ASP A 146 -15.37 -1.39 -3.10
C ASP A 146 -14.53 -1.04 -4.31
N ILE A 147 -13.73 -1.98 -4.78
CA ILE A 147 -12.91 -1.88 -5.97
C ILE A 147 -13.52 -2.79 -7.05
N GLY A 148 -13.89 -2.19 -8.17
CA GLY A 148 -14.53 -2.87 -9.29
C GLY A 148 -15.83 -2.19 -9.68
N ARG A 149 -16.11 -2.16 -10.98
CA ARG A 149 -17.34 -1.56 -11.55
C ARG A 149 -18.23 -2.58 -12.22
N SER A 150 -17.90 -3.87 -12.11
CA SER A 150 -18.72 -4.94 -12.67
C SER A 150 -19.98 -5.17 -11.84
N ASP A 151 -20.99 -5.76 -12.44
CA ASP A 151 -22.20 -6.16 -11.70
C ASP A 151 -21.86 -7.21 -10.63
N ALA A 152 -20.85 -8.06 -10.86
CA ALA A 152 -20.32 -8.98 -9.86
C ALA A 152 -19.76 -8.26 -8.63
N SER A 153 -18.98 -7.18 -8.83
CA SER A 153 -18.46 -6.35 -7.73
C SER A 153 -19.57 -5.68 -6.93
N ARG A 154 -20.63 -5.22 -7.62
CA ARG A 154 -21.82 -4.64 -6.96
C ARG A 154 -22.56 -5.67 -6.11
N VAL A 155 -22.70 -6.89 -6.61
CA VAL A 155 -23.31 -8.00 -5.86
C VAL A 155 -22.46 -8.39 -4.66
N GLN A 156 -21.14 -8.46 -4.83
CA GLN A 156 -20.20 -8.72 -3.71
C GLN A 156 -20.30 -7.63 -2.64
N LYS A 157 -20.34 -6.35 -3.05
CA LYS A 157 -20.53 -5.23 -2.12
C LYS A 157 -21.85 -5.35 -1.35
N LEU A 158 -22.92 -5.70 -2.04
CA LEU A 158 -24.23 -5.92 -1.42
C LEU A 158 -24.17 -7.05 -0.37
N ILE A 159 -23.57 -8.19 -0.72
CA ILE A 159 -23.42 -9.33 0.18
C ILE A 159 -22.54 -8.94 1.39
N TYR A 160 -21.44 -8.23 1.17
CA TYR A 160 -20.55 -7.77 2.23
C TYR A 160 -21.31 -6.85 3.20
N VAL A 161 -22.00 -5.83 2.69
CA VAL A 161 -22.81 -4.90 3.51
C VAL A 161 -23.88 -5.64 4.32
N CYS A 162 -24.55 -6.61 3.69
CA CYS A 162 -25.53 -7.43 4.43
C CYS A 162 -24.88 -8.20 5.56
N LYS A 163 -23.73 -8.84 5.32
CA LYS A 163 -23.00 -9.59 6.37
C LYS A 163 -22.56 -8.66 7.53
N GLU A 164 -21.99 -7.50 7.21
CA GLU A 164 -21.57 -6.51 8.21
C GLU A 164 -22.74 -6.00 9.06
N LEU A 165 -23.91 -5.77 8.46
CA LEU A 165 -25.12 -5.38 9.19
C LEU A 165 -25.58 -6.47 10.17
N PHE A 166 -25.41 -7.75 9.84
CA PHE A 166 -25.71 -8.87 10.75
C PHE A 166 -24.71 -8.99 11.90
N ILE A 167 -23.44 -8.59 11.69
CA ILE A 167 -22.40 -8.64 12.74
C ILE A 167 -22.47 -7.41 13.66
N THR A 168 -22.90 -6.26 13.14
CA THR A 168 -22.91 -4.99 13.88
C THR A 168 -23.77 -5.04 15.15
N LYS A 169 -23.29 -4.39 16.23
CA LYS A 169 -24.00 -4.31 17.51
C LYS A 169 -25.02 -3.15 17.57
N ASN A 170 -25.49 -2.67 16.43
CA ASN A 170 -26.45 -1.58 16.38
C ASN A 170 -27.83 -2.02 16.90
N LEU A 171 -28.26 -1.43 18.02
CA LEU A 171 -29.54 -1.75 18.66
C LEU A 171 -30.75 -1.49 17.74
N GLN A 172 -30.68 -0.47 16.88
CA GLN A 172 -31.77 -0.18 15.95
C GLN A 172 -31.96 -1.27 14.89
N PHE A 173 -30.89 -2.03 14.59
CA PHE A 173 -30.92 -3.11 13.64
C PHE A 173 -31.26 -4.47 14.27
N GLN A 174 -31.24 -4.57 15.61
CA GLN A 174 -31.44 -5.82 16.34
C GLN A 174 -32.75 -6.54 15.98
N LYS A 175 -33.83 -5.80 15.90
CA LYS A 175 -35.17 -6.34 15.54
C LYS A 175 -35.13 -7.00 14.11
N TYR A 176 -34.44 -6.39 13.18
CA TYR A 176 -34.33 -6.94 11.82
C TYR A 176 -33.43 -8.16 11.74
N LYS A 177 -32.37 -8.21 12.58
CA LYS A 177 -31.52 -9.40 12.71
C LYS A 177 -32.31 -10.62 13.17
N GLU A 178 -33.16 -10.46 14.18
CA GLU A 178 -34.00 -11.54 14.72
C GLU A 178 -34.98 -12.07 13.66
N MET A 179 -35.42 -11.19 12.75
CA MET A 179 -36.29 -11.53 11.64
C MET A 179 -35.54 -12.08 10.40
N GLY A 180 -34.20 -12.06 10.40
CA GLY A 180 -33.37 -12.44 9.25
C GLY A 180 -33.52 -11.51 8.04
N ILE A 181 -33.90 -10.24 8.25
CA ILE A 181 -34.22 -9.27 7.19
C ILE A 181 -33.22 -8.11 7.20
N VAL A 182 -32.78 -7.67 6.03
CA VAL A 182 -32.02 -6.42 5.86
C VAL A 182 -32.90 -5.40 5.14
N PRO A 183 -33.36 -4.34 5.83
CA PRO A 183 -34.16 -3.29 5.18
C PRO A 183 -33.37 -2.52 4.13
N ARG A 184 -33.96 -2.27 2.97
CA ARG A 184 -33.36 -1.55 1.85
C ARG A 184 -32.73 -0.21 2.26
N MET A 185 -33.34 0.48 3.22
CA MET A 185 -32.82 1.75 3.74
C MET A 185 -31.41 1.64 4.33
N TRP A 186 -31.10 0.53 5.02
CA TRP A 186 -29.78 0.28 5.62
C TRP A 186 -28.76 -0.06 4.54
N ILE A 187 -29.16 -0.83 3.53
CA ILE A 187 -28.30 -1.14 2.38
C ILE A 187 -27.92 0.15 1.66
N ASN A 188 -28.89 1.01 1.35
CA ASN A 188 -28.65 2.26 0.67
C ASN A 188 -27.69 3.20 1.43
N LYS A 189 -27.81 3.27 2.78
CA LYS A 189 -26.89 4.07 3.61
C LYS A 189 -25.45 3.58 3.61
N SER A 190 -25.24 2.31 3.36
CA SER A 190 -23.92 1.68 3.41
C SER A 190 -23.27 1.50 2.03
N CYS A 191 -24.06 1.61 0.95
CA CYS A 191 -23.58 1.47 -0.44
C CYS A 191 -23.29 2.82 -1.12
N TYR A 192 -23.67 3.93 -0.50
CA TYR A 192 -23.42 5.30 -0.95
C TYR A 192 -22.64 6.06 0.14
#